data_57e9276b99e0f79507dc2f80f03483a9
#
_entry.id   57e9276b99e0f79507dc2f80f03483a9
#
_cell.length_a   1.000
_cell.length_b   1.000
_cell.length_c   1.000
_cell.angle_alpha   90.00
_cell.angle_beta   90.00
_cell.angle_gamma   90.00
#
_symmetry.space_group_name_H-M   'P 1'
#
loop_
_entity.id
_entity.type
_entity.pdbx_description
1 polymer ?
#
loop_
_entity_poly.entity_id
_entity_poly.type
_entity_poly.pdbx_seq_one_letter_code
_entity_poly.pdbx_strand_id
1 'polypeptide(L)'
;MRGLRLLWVAVLGVAAGMAQSSPPEIAFDSNPDFFKLPSDMNFGEVLGIAINSKGQFVVLNHPGTYGGPVFGAASTQLLLFDENGKYLHEIGRGVYGLGYAHSVRFDKYDNLWVVDKATNSVMRFNPSFRVTMNLGRREEGPDEHHYIEFARGDAPPQHVDGEFRGSTDVAWDSADNIYVSDGYFNSRVAKFDKHGYWIRSWGSRGNQPGQFNTPHNIGVDRQNNIYVADRGNRRIQVFDTDGKYLRSIVLNPPYDKSRHPVLGNLAPNRPDETQPWTICITNGPTQYLFTSDQEPGRIYKLSLDGKILAMFGESGHEVGQFNWVHALACPSESLLYVADMNNWRVQRVTLHSERKITSAGAAVSR
;
A
#
# COMPACT_ATOMS: atom_id res chain seq x y z
N MET A 1 61.50 18.74 -17.15
CA MET A 1 60.09 18.39 -17.40
C MET A 1 59.37 18.31 -16.06
N ARG A 2 58.59 19.34 -15.73
CA ARG A 2 57.84 19.40 -14.45
C ARG A 2 56.40 18.94 -14.74
N GLY A 3 56.02 17.80 -14.16
CA GLY A 3 54.66 17.24 -14.29
C GLY A 3 53.67 17.99 -13.40
N LEU A 4 52.66 18.56 -14.02
CA LEU A 4 51.53 19.21 -13.36
C LEU A 4 50.55 18.15 -12.87
N ARG A 5 50.44 17.99 -11.55
CA ARG A 5 49.40 17.13 -10.95
C ARG A 5 48.11 17.94 -10.79
N LEU A 6 47.10 17.63 -11.58
CA LEU A 6 45.73 18.10 -11.36
C LEU A 6 45.14 17.39 -10.14
N LEU A 7 44.84 18.12 -9.08
CA LEU A 7 43.99 17.68 -7.99
C LEU A 7 42.52 17.83 -8.42
N TRP A 8 41.81 16.74 -8.52
CA TRP A 8 40.35 16.72 -8.60
C TRP A 8 39.79 16.88 -7.19
N VAL A 9 39.19 18.03 -6.90
CA VAL A 9 38.41 18.25 -5.68
C VAL A 9 37.00 17.77 -5.97
N ALA A 10 36.63 16.62 -5.41
CA ALA A 10 35.26 16.16 -5.42
C ALA A 10 34.45 17.00 -4.41
N VAL A 11 33.63 17.92 -4.90
CA VAL A 11 32.64 18.61 -4.08
C VAL A 11 31.49 17.64 -3.80
N LEU A 12 31.53 17.00 -2.63
CA LEU A 12 30.39 16.29 -2.05
C LEU A 12 29.35 17.34 -1.63
N GLY A 13 28.40 17.60 -2.51
CA GLY A 13 27.21 18.37 -2.17
C GLY A 13 26.35 17.58 -1.21
N VAL A 14 26.46 17.84 0.08
CA VAL A 14 25.45 17.43 1.07
C VAL A 14 24.22 18.28 0.77
N ALA A 15 23.24 17.73 0.08
CA ALA A 15 21.91 18.32 0.02
C ALA A 15 21.31 18.23 1.42
N ALA A 16 21.42 19.32 2.19
CA ALA A 16 20.65 19.51 3.40
C ALA A 16 19.18 19.49 2.98
N GLY A 17 18.47 18.42 3.32
CA GLY A 17 17.02 18.32 3.09
C GLY A 17 16.36 19.49 3.83
N MET A 18 15.89 20.49 3.09
CA MET A 18 15.05 21.53 3.69
C MET A 18 13.80 20.84 4.25
N ALA A 19 13.51 21.09 5.53
CA ALA A 19 12.27 20.62 6.13
C ALA A 19 11.10 21.15 5.29
N GLN A 20 10.21 20.25 4.86
CA GLN A 20 9.00 20.65 4.14
C GLN A 20 8.14 21.50 5.10
N SER A 21 7.52 22.56 4.58
CA SER A 21 6.51 23.28 5.34
C SER A 21 5.34 22.36 5.67
N SER A 22 4.64 22.62 6.78
CA SER A 22 3.41 21.88 7.10
C SER A 22 2.44 21.99 5.91
N PRO A 23 1.96 20.86 5.36
CA PRO A 23 0.99 20.89 4.29
C PRO A 23 -0.33 21.51 4.78
N PRO A 24 -1.14 22.11 3.90
CA PRO A 24 -2.46 22.55 4.29
C PRO A 24 -3.30 21.37 4.75
N GLU A 25 -3.97 21.51 5.90
CA GLU A 25 -4.94 20.52 6.36
C GLU A 25 -6.25 20.70 5.59
N ILE A 26 -6.89 19.59 5.22
CA ILE A 26 -8.20 19.58 4.57
C ILE A 26 -9.26 19.04 5.52
N ALA A 27 -10.39 19.75 5.60
CA ALA A 27 -11.55 19.30 6.38
C ALA A 27 -12.16 18.03 5.76
N PHE A 28 -12.63 17.11 6.60
CA PHE A 28 -13.25 15.88 6.15
C PHE A 28 -14.32 15.41 7.12
N ASP A 29 -15.26 14.62 6.59
CA ASP A 29 -16.19 13.83 7.38
C ASP A 29 -15.79 12.36 7.28
N SER A 30 -15.94 11.62 8.38
CA SER A 30 -15.64 10.19 8.43
C SER A 30 -16.83 9.39 8.93
N ASN A 31 -17.11 8.27 8.24
CA ASN A 31 -18.19 7.35 8.60
C ASN A 31 -17.61 5.94 8.73
N PRO A 32 -17.40 5.41 9.95
CA PRO A 32 -16.95 4.06 10.20
C PRO A 32 -18.06 3.01 10.02
N ASP A 33 -19.33 3.46 10.03
CA ASP A 33 -20.50 2.60 9.98
C ASP A 33 -21.07 2.41 8.57
N PHE A 34 -20.30 2.76 7.54
CA PHE A 34 -20.76 2.58 6.16
C PHE A 34 -20.95 1.11 5.82
N PHE A 35 -20.02 0.24 6.22
CA PHE A 35 -20.12 -1.20 5.98
C PHE A 35 -20.93 -1.90 7.08
N LYS A 36 -21.98 -2.62 6.68
CA LYS A 36 -22.90 -3.31 7.57
C LYS A 36 -22.71 -4.82 7.46
N LEU A 37 -22.11 -5.40 8.49
CA LEU A 37 -21.96 -6.85 8.66
C LEU A 37 -23.20 -7.44 9.33
N PRO A 38 -23.45 -8.75 9.14
CA PRO A 38 -24.39 -9.51 9.97
C PRO A 38 -24.02 -9.42 11.45
N SER A 39 -25.00 -9.60 12.33
CA SER A 39 -24.83 -9.43 13.79
C SER A 39 -23.87 -10.46 14.43
N ASP A 40 -23.61 -11.55 13.74
CA ASP A 40 -22.69 -12.63 14.16
C ASP A 40 -21.29 -12.48 13.54
N MET A 41 -21.03 -11.38 12.82
CA MET A 41 -19.76 -11.08 12.19
C MET A 41 -19.22 -9.73 12.64
N ASN A 42 -17.90 -9.62 12.69
CA ASN A 42 -17.18 -8.36 12.90
C ASN A 42 -15.91 -8.33 12.06
N PHE A 43 -15.41 -7.14 11.82
CA PHE A 43 -14.06 -6.99 11.27
C PHE A 43 -13.02 -7.39 12.33
N GLY A 44 -11.93 -7.99 11.87
CA GLY A 44 -10.65 -8.04 12.53
C GLY A 44 -9.69 -7.05 11.87
N GLU A 45 -8.44 -7.43 11.64
CA GLU A 45 -7.49 -6.58 10.91
C GLU A 45 -7.94 -6.40 9.45
N VAL A 46 -8.25 -5.17 9.06
CA VAL A 46 -8.64 -4.84 7.69
C VAL A 46 -7.42 -4.39 6.91
N LEU A 47 -6.94 -5.26 6.01
CA LEU A 47 -5.71 -5.01 5.24
C LEU A 47 -5.97 -4.39 3.87
N GLY A 48 -7.16 -4.55 3.31
CA GLY A 48 -7.43 -4.10 1.95
C GLY A 48 -8.88 -3.73 1.70
N ILE A 49 -9.05 -2.86 0.73
CA ILE A 49 -10.35 -2.49 0.19
C ILE A 49 -10.22 -2.20 -1.30
N ALA A 50 -11.13 -2.76 -2.09
CA ALA A 50 -11.22 -2.55 -3.54
C ALA A 50 -12.66 -2.29 -3.96
N ILE A 51 -12.84 -1.54 -5.05
CA ILE A 51 -14.15 -1.15 -5.59
C ILE A 51 -14.17 -1.54 -7.07
N ASN A 52 -15.23 -2.24 -7.49
CA ASN A 52 -15.43 -2.58 -8.91
C ASN A 52 -16.24 -1.50 -9.65
N SER A 53 -16.43 -1.69 -10.97
CA SER A 53 -17.16 -0.74 -11.82
C SER A 53 -18.65 -0.60 -11.46
N LYS A 54 -19.21 -1.58 -10.72
CA LYS A 54 -20.60 -1.59 -10.25
C LYS A 54 -20.77 -0.92 -8.89
N GLY A 55 -19.69 -0.38 -8.31
CA GLY A 55 -19.70 0.20 -6.97
C GLY A 55 -19.69 -0.82 -5.85
N GLN A 56 -19.55 -2.12 -6.14
CA GLN A 56 -19.42 -3.15 -5.11
C GLN A 56 -18.02 -3.12 -4.52
N PHE A 57 -17.93 -3.45 -3.23
CA PHE A 57 -16.68 -3.43 -2.48
C PHE A 57 -16.25 -4.86 -2.12
N VAL A 58 -14.95 -5.08 -2.14
CA VAL A 58 -14.33 -6.21 -1.46
C VAL A 58 -13.45 -5.68 -0.34
N VAL A 59 -13.72 -6.11 0.87
CA VAL A 59 -12.91 -5.83 2.06
C VAL A 59 -12.10 -7.07 2.39
N LEU A 60 -10.77 -6.93 2.42
CA LEU A 60 -9.86 -7.95 2.89
C LEU A 60 -9.77 -7.87 4.41
N ASN A 61 -10.26 -8.88 5.07
CA ASN A 61 -10.34 -9.00 6.52
C ASN A 61 -9.55 -10.19 7.03
N HIS A 62 -8.80 -9.99 8.09
CA HIS A 62 -8.23 -11.06 8.89
C HIS A 62 -9.05 -11.16 10.19
N PRO A 63 -9.88 -12.20 10.36
CA PRO A 63 -10.82 -12.29 11.48
C PRO A 63 -10.15 -12.51 12.83
N GLY A 64 -8.88 -12.88 12.82
CA GLY A 64 -8.05 -12.99 14.01
C GLY A 64 -7.23 -11.75 14.28
N THR A 65 -6.55 -11.72 15.42
CA THR A 65 -5.57 -10.69 15.75
C THR A 65 -4.19 -11.07 15.25
N TYR A 66 -3.28 -10.09 15.26
CA TYR A 66 -1.85 -10.29 15.03
C TYR A 66 -1.32 -11.50 15.84
N GLY A 67 -0.78 -12.48 15.15
CA GLY A 67 -0.31 -13.72 15.77
C GLY A 67 -1.27 -14.92 15.64
N GLY A 68 -2.41 -14.76 14.96
CA GLY A 68 -3.26 -15.88 14.58
C GLY A 68 -2.58 -16.84 13.60
N PRO A 69 -3.19 -17.99 13.26
CA PRO A 69 -2.60 -18.99 12.40
C PRO A 69 -2.33 -18.40 11.00
N VAL A 70 -1.06 -18.20 10.72
CA VAL A 70 -0.58 -17.52 9.51
C VAL A 70 -0.90 -18.29 8.21
N PHE A 71 -1.21 -19.57 8.30
CA PHE A 71 -1.38 -20.47 7.16
C PHE A 71 -2.69 -21.27 7.18
N GLY A 72 -3.77 -20.66 7.56
CA GLY A 72 -5.07 -21.34 7.56
C GLY A 72 -6.08 -20.64 6.64
N ALA A 73 -6.94 -21.40 5.97
CA ALA A 73 -8.02 -20.87 5.14
C ALA A 73 -8.97 -19.91 5.88
N ALA A 74 -8.96 -19.95 7.22
CA ALA A 74 -9.73 -19.05 8.07
C ALA A 74 -9.01 -17.74 8.41
N SER A 75 -7.72 -17.57 8.04
CA SER A 75 -6.97 -16.36 8.36
C SER A 75 -7.19 -15.22 7.37
N THR A 76 -7.86 -15.50 6.24
CA THR A 76 -8.19 -14.52 5.20
C THR A 76 -9.65 -14.62 4.84
N GLN A 77 -10.34 -13.49 4.87
CA GLN A 77 -11.71 -13.35 4.38
C GLN A 77 -11.76 -12.25 3.32
N LEU A 78 -12.42 -12.54 2.20
CA LEU A 78 -12.74 -11.56 1.17
C LEU A 78 -14.24 -11.28 1.26
N LEU A 79 -14.61 -10.20 1.95
CA LEU A 79 -16.00 -9.88 2.23
C LEU A 79 -16.55 -8.96 1.14
N LEU A 80 -17.57 -9.42 0.41
CA LEU A 80 -18.24 -8.65 -0.64
C LEU A 80 -19.41 -7.85 -0.07
N PHE A 81 -19.45 -6.56 -0.46
CA PHE A 81 -20.53 -5.63 -0.11
C PHE A 81 -21.11 -5.00 -1.38
N ASP A 82 -22.39 -4.60 -1.31
CA ASP A 82 -23.02 -3.79 -2.36
C ASP A 82 -22.54 -2.31 -2.31
N GLU A 83 -23.05 -1.48 -3.22
CA GLU A 83 -22.72 -0.06 -3.33
C GLU A 83 -23.16 0.78 -2.11
N ASN A 84 -24.06 0.25 -1.30
CA ASN A 84 -24.55 0.87 -0.07
C ASN A 84 -23.85 0.36 1.20
N GLY A 85 -22.83 -0.50 1.04
CA GLY A 85 -22.08 -1.08 2.13
C GLY A 85 -22.77 -2.23 2.85
N LYS A 86 -23.84 -2.83 2.28
CA LYS A 86 -24.49 -4.01 2.83
C LYS A 86 -23.71 -5.27 2.45
N TYR A 87 -23.38 -6.10 3.42
CA TYR A 87 -22.74 -7.41 3.21
C TYR A 87 -23.57 -8.31 2.29
N LEU A 88 -22.91 -8.92 1.33
CA LEU A 88 -23.51 -9.88 0.41
C LEU A 88 -23.08 -11.32 0.73
N HIS A 89 -21.80 -11.60 0.63
CA HIS A 89 -21.23 -12.91 0.96
C HIS A 89 -19.69 -12.85 1.05
N GLU A 90 -19.09 -13.94 1.50
CA GLU A 90 -17.63 -14.16 1.47
C GLU A 90 -17.22 -14.80 0.13
N ILE A 91 -16.16 -14.26 -0.49
CA ILE A 91 -15.59 -14.76 -1.74
C ILE A 91 -14.48 -15.77 -1.41
N GLY A 92 -14.44 -16.90 -2.14
CA GLY A 92 -13.31 -17.82 -2.14
C GLY A 92 -13.03 -18.47 -0.78
N ARG A 93 -14.05 -18.65 0.05
CA ARG A 93 -13.90 -19.33 1.33
C ARG A 93 -13.30 -20.72 1.14
N GLY A 94 -12.19 -20.99 1.83
CA GLY A 94 -11.49 -22.27 1.76
C GLY A 94 -10.61 -22.45 0.52
N VAL A 95 -10.39 -21.41 -0.30
CA VAL A 95 -9.41 -21.46 -1.38
C VAL A 95 -8.01 -21.66 -0.80
N TYR A 96 -7.32 -22.70 -1.24
CA TYR A 96 -6.02 -23.11 -0.72
C TYR A 96 -4.92 -22.04 -0.83
N GLY A 97 -4.99 -21.18 -1.85
CA GLY A 97 -4.05 -20.08 -2.07
C GLY A 97 -4.25 -18.88 -1.15
N LEU A 98 -5.31 -18.86 -0.32
CA LEU A 98 -5.58 -17.79 0.65
C LEU A 98 -5.04 -18.17 2.02
N GLY A 99 -3.74 -17.95 2.26
CA GLY A 99 -3.09 -18.23 3.53
C GLY A 99 -3.02 -17.02 4.46
N TYR A 100 -2.53 -15.88 3.92
CA TYR A 100 -2.50 -14.60 4.61
C TYR A 100 -2.44 -13.49 3.54
N ALA A 101 -3.59 -13.17 2.97
CA ALA A 101 -3.65 -12.18 1.91
C ALA A 101 -3.25 -10.79 2.42
N HIS A 102 -2.52 -10.06 1.60
CA HIS A 102 -1.92 -8.78 1.94
C HIS A 102 -2.61 -7.61 1.23
N SER A 103 -3.07 -7.81 0.00
CA SER A 103 -3.80 -6.78 -0.73
C SER A 103 -4.87 -7.33 -1.64
N VAL A 104 -5.85 -6.49 -1.97
CA VAL A 104 -6.91 -6.74 -2.95
C VAL A 104 -7.04 -5.55 -3.89
N ARG A 105 -7.26 -5.82 -5.18
CA ARG A 105 -7.47 -4.82 -6.22
C ARG A 105 -8.48 -5.31 -7.26
N PHE A 106 -9.25 -4.42 -7.87
CA PHE A 106 -9.97 -4.71 -9.10
C PHE A 106 -9.22 -4.13 -10.30
N ASP A 107 -9.11 -4.92 -11.36
CA ASP A 107 -8.67 -4.40 -12.65
C ASP A 107 -9.84 -3.76 -13.43
N LYS A 108 -9.55 -3.17 -14.59
CA LYS A 108 -10.55 -2.49 -15.43
C LYS A 108 -11.63 -3.42 -16.03
N TYR A 109 -11.47 -4.73 -15.87
CA TYR A 109 -12.43 -5.76 -16.31
C TYR A 109 -13.24 -6.36 -15.16
N ASP A 110 -13.17 -5.74 -13.98
CA ASP A 110 -13.77 -6.24 -12.73
C ASP A 110 -13.24 -7.60 -12.28
N ASN A 111 -12.04 -8.00 -12.71
CA ASN A 111 -11.39 -9.13 -12.07
C ASN A 111 -10.84 -8.68 -10.71
N LEU A 112 -11.12 -9.48 -9.69
CA LEU A 112 -10.54 -9.29 -8.36
C LEU A 112 -9.17 -9.96 -8.30
N TRP A 113 -8.17 -9.20 -7.93
CA TRP A 113 -6.83 -9.69 -7.69
C TRP A 113 -6.52 -9.70 -6.20
N VAL A 114 -5.93 -10.78 -5.75
CA VAL A 114 -5.56 -10.98 -4.35
C VAL A 114 -4.10 -11.37 -4.30
N VAL A 115 -3.31 -10.58 -3.58
CA VAL A 115 -1.90 -10.87 -3.32
C VAL A 115 -1.80 -11.54 -1.96
N ASP A 116 -1.33 -12.77 -1.93
CA ASP A 116 -1.14 -13.53 -0.70
C ASP A 116 0.34 -13.72 -0.38
N LYS A 117 0.78 -13.09 0.71
CA LYS A 117 2.19 -13.10 1.10
C LYS A 117 2.64 -14.40 1.75
N ALA A 118 1.72 -15.16 2.33
CA ALA A 118 2.04 -16.41 3.00
C ALA A 118 2.15 -17.59 2.03
N THR A 119 1.40 -17.53 0.93
CA THR A 119 1.45 -18.56 -0.12
C THR A 119 2.29 -18.15 -1.32
N ASN A 120 2.88 -16.95 -1.29
CA ASN A 120 3.66 -16.39 -2.40
C ASN A 120 2.89 -16.42 -3.73
N SER A 121 1.61 -16.10 -3.68
CA SER A 121 0.69 -16.19 -4.81
C SER A 121 0.01 -14.86 -5.09
N VAL A 122 -0.21 -14.59 -6.38
CA VAL A 122 -1.07 -13.50 -6.84
C VAL A 122 -2.18 -14.13 -7.67
N MET A 123 -3.39 -14.14 -7.12
CA MET A 123 -4.54 -14.80 -7.72
C MET A 123 -5.46 -13.80 -8.38
N ARG A 124 -5.96 -14.13 -9.59
CA ARG A 124 -7.02 -13.41 -10.26
C ARG A 124 -8.31 -14.20 -10.22
N PHE A 125 -9.35 -13.59 -9.69
CA PHE A 125 -10.74 -14.07 -9.77
C PHE A 125 -11.46 -13.28 -10.86
N ASN A 126 -12.23 -13.97 -11.70
CA ASN A 126 -13.08 -13.31 -12.69
C ASN A 126 -14.29 -12.62 -12.02
N PRO A 127 -15.13 -11.86 -12.77
CA PRO A 127 -16.32 -11.21 -12.20
C PRO A 127 -17.37 -12.14 -11.57
N SER A 128 -17.26 -13.45 -11.80
CA SER A 128 -18.06 -14.47 -11.10
C SER A 128 -17.32 -15.10 -9.91
N PHE A 129 -16.22 -14.48 -9.49
CA PHE A 129 -15.37 -14.88 -8.37
C PHE A 129 -14.78 -16.29 -8.48
N ARG A 130 -14.49 -16.74 -9.70
CA ARG A 130 -13.74 -17.97 -9.96
C ARG A 130 -12.28 -17.65 -10.24
N VAL A 131 -11.35 -18.39 -9.66
CA VAL A 131 -9.92 -18.25 -9.92
C VAL A 131 -9.64 -18.60 -11.38
N THR A 132 -9.01 -17.68 -12.12
CA THR A 132 -8.68 -17.82 -13.55
C THR A 132 -7.20 -17.66 -13.84
N MET A 133 -6.42 -17.19 -12.89
CA MET A 133 -4.97 -17.08 -12.98
C MET A 133 -4.36 -17.17 -11.58
N ASN A 134 -3.20 -17.79 -11.50
CA ASN A 134 -2.35 -17.73 -10.32
C ASN A 134 -0.90 -17.51 -10.76
N LEU A 135 -0.28 -16.44 -10.27
CA LEU A 135 1.14 -16.17 -10.44
C LEU A 135 1.85 -16.59 -9.16
N GLY A 136 3.05 -17.16 -9.30
CA GLY A 136 3.76 -17.74 -8.17
C GLY A 136 3.17 -19.06 -7.72
N ARG A 137 3.71 -19.61 -6.65
CA ARG A 137 3.24 -20.87 -6.07
C ARG A 137 3.47 -20.92 -4.57
N ARG A 138 2.62 -21.64 -3.88
CA ARG A 138 2.87 -22.05 -2.50
C ARG A 138 3.96 -23.11 -2.47
N GLU A 139 4.86 -23.00 -1.52
CA GLU A 139 5.89 -24.01 -1.27
C GLU A 139 5.28 -25.35 -0.88
N GLU A 140 5.86 -26.42 -1.38
CA GLU A 140 5.32 -27.78 -1.19
C GLU A 140 5.93 -28.50 0.00
N GLY A 141 7.13 -28.12 0.41
CA GLY A 141 7.86 -28.84 1.44
C GLY A 141 8.71 -27.94 2.36
N PRO A 142 9.16 -28.49 3.50
CA PRO A 142 9.98 -27.75 4.46
C PRO A 142 11.36 -27.37 3.91
N ASP A 143 11.82 -28.03 2.88
CA ASP A 143 13.13 -27.78 2.25
C ASP A 143 13.14 -26.51 1.38
N GLU A 144 11.97 -25.96 1.07
CA GLU A 144 11.81 -24.73 0.30
C GLU A 144 11.81 -23.48 1.20
N HIS A 145 12.01 -23.63 2.51
CA HIS A 145 11.98 -22.51 3.47
C HIS A 145 13.25 -21.64 3.40
N HIS A 146 13.38 -20.91 2.33
CA HIS A 146 14.48 -19.97 2.18
C HIS A 146 14.34 -18.66 2.98
N TYR A 147 13.22 -18.42 3.68
CA TYR A 147 13.02 -17.16 4.39
C TYR A 147 13.45 -17.13 5.84
N ILE A 148 13.58 -18.30 6.47
CA ILE A 148 13.88 -18.36 7.90
C ILE A 148 15.34 -18.03 8.18
N GLU A 149 16.21 -18.22 7.20
CA GLU A 149 17.65 -18.01 7.33
C GLU A 149 18.11 -16.55 7.27
N PHE A 150 17.20 -15.61 6.91
CA PHE A 150 17.55 -14.18 6.80
C PHE A 150 17.40 -13.37 8.09
N ALA A 151 17.08 -14.00 9.17
CA ALA A 151 17.07 -13.36 10.46
C ALA A 151 18.48 -12.95 10.87
N ARG A 152 18.87 -11.71 10.62
CA ARG A 152 20.00 -11.03 11.26
C ARG A 152 21.38 -11.07 10.58
N GLY A 153 21.48 -10.54 9.39
CA GLY A 153 22.79 -10.04 8.92
C GLY A 153 23.35 -10.73 7.69
N ASP A 154 22.76 -11.80 7.23
CA ASP A 154 23.19 -12.45 6.01
C ASP A 154 22.72 -11.70 4.76
N ALA A 155 23.48 -11.78 3.69
CA ALA A 155 23.06 -11.22 2.41
C ALA A 155 21.76 -11.92 1.95
N PRO A 156 20.71 -11.18 1.56
CA PRO A 156 19.51 -11.82 1.04
C PRO A 156 19.86 -12.67 -0.19
N PRO A 157 19.19 -13.82 -0.40
CA PRO A 157 19.46 -14.63 -1.57
C PRO A 157 19.14 -13.83 -2.82
N GLN A 158 19.76 -14.20 -3.92
CA GLN A 158 19.34 -13.71 -5.22
C GLN A 158 17.88 -14.13 -5.44
N HIS A 159 17.05 -13.16 -5.85
CA HIS A 159 15.70 -13.50 -6.29
C HIS A 159 15.75 -14.28 -7.60
N VAL A 160 14.87 -15.27 -7.68
CA VAL A 160 14.68 -16.10 -8.86
C VAL A 160 13.52 -15.55 -9.66
N ASP A 161 13.65 -15.52 -10.98
CA ASP A 161 12.57 -15.09 -11.87
C ASP A 161 11.38 -16.06 -11.76
N GLY A 162 10.18 -15.49 -11.60
CA GLY A 162 8.95 -16.26 -11.41
C GLY A 162 8.65 -16.71 -9.96
N GLU A 163 9.57 -16.53 -9.01
CA GLU A 163 9.34 -16.86 -7.60
C GLU A 163 9.10 -15.60 -6.77
N PHE A 164 7.97 -15.54 -6.10
CA PHE A 164 7.69 -14.49 -5.11
C PHE A 164 8.19 -14.91 -3.72
N ARG A 165 8.55 -13.88 -2.93
CA ARG A 165 8.90 -14.05 -1.51
C ARG A 165 8.31 -12.90 -0.71
N GLY A 166 7.07 -13.08 -0.27
CA GLY A 166 6.34 -12.07 0.47
C GLY A 166 5.90 -10.89 -0.39
N SER A 167 5.20 -11.16 -1.51
CA SER A 167 4.60 -10.14 -2.36
C SER A 167 3.57 -9.30 -1.60
N THR A 168 3.43 -8.04 -2.00
CA THR A 168 2.70 -7.04 -1.22
C THR A 168 1.50 -6.45 -1.96
N ASP A 169 1.62 -6.14 -3.26
CA ASP A 169 0.52 -5.50 -4.01
C ASP A 169 0.66 -5.72 -5.52
N VAL A 170 -0.39 -5.38 -6.29
CA VAL A 170 -0.47 -5.56 -7.73
C VAL A 170 -1.06 -4.33 -8.43
N ALA A 171 -0.56 -4.02 -9.64
CA ALA A 171 -1.08 -2.95 -10.50
C ALA A 171 -0.92 -3.31 -11.97
N TRP A 172 -1.55 -2.53 -12.86
CA TRP A 172 -1.54 -2.79 -14.31
C TRP A 172 -1.31 -1.50 -15.09
N ASP A 173 -0.61 -1.63 -16.24
CA ASP A 173 -0.52 -0.55 -17.22
C ASP A 173 -1.68 -0.58 -18.23
N SER A 174 -1.68 0.37 -19.14
CA SER A 174 -2.73 0.47 -20.18
C SER A 174 -2.74 -0.71 -21.17
N ALA A 175 -1.61 -1.43 -21.30
CA ALA A 175 -1.46 -2.63 -22.11
C ALA A 175 -1.81 -3.93 -21.35
N ASP A 176 -2.28 -3.79 -20.11
CA ASP A 176 -2.62 -4.89 -19.19
C ASP A 176 -1.41 -5.71 -18.72
N ASN A 177 -0.18 -5.20 -18.85
CA ASN A 177 0.94 -5.83 -18.16
C ASN A 177 0.73 -5.72 -16.65
N ILE A 178 1.12 -6.77 -15.95
CA ILE A 178 0.90 -6.94 -14.51
C ILE A 178 2.21 -6.61 -13.79
N TYR A 179 2.13 -5.75 -12.78
CA TYR A 179 3.24 -5.37 -11.93
C TYR A 179 2.96 -5.80 -10.50
N VAL A 180 3.88 -6.56 -9.92
CA VAL A 180 3.78 -7.04 -8.54
C VAL A 180 4.93 -6.48 -7.73
N SER A 181 4.63 -5.78 -6.65
CA SER A 181 5.63 -5.45 -5.63
C SER A 181 5.92 -6.69 -4.79
N ASP A 182 7.15 -7.19 -4.87
CA ASP A 182 7.63 -8.40 -4.19
C ASP A 182 8.57 -7.96 -3.07
N GLY A 183 7.98 -7.50 -1.96
CA GLY A 183 8.58 -6.52 -1.08
C GLY A 183 9.18 -7.02 0.20
N TYR A 184 8.60 -8.02 0.87
CA TYR A 184 9.08 -8.38 2.21
C TYR A 184 10.48 -8.99 2.22
N PHE A 185 10.82 -9.77 1.20
CA PHE A 185 12.12 -10.45 1.12
C PHE A 185 12.90 -10.10 -0.15
N ASN A 186 12.25 -10.07 -1.33
CA ASN A 186 12.93 -9.89 -2.60
C ASN A 186 13.31 -8.44 -2.93
N SER A 187 12.61 -7.44 -2.38
CA SER A 187 12.91 -6.02 -2.61
C SER A 187 12.92 -5.64 -4.10
N ARG A 188 11.91 -6.07 -4.85
CA ARG A 188 11.79 -5.83 -6.30
C ARG A 188 10.36 -5.54 -6.74
N VAL A 189 10.24 -5.14 -8.01
CA VAL A 189 8.99 -5.18 -8.78
C VAL A 189 9.14 -6.22 -9.88
N ALA A 190 8.17 -7.12 -9.98
CA ALA A 190 8.10 -8.12 -11.04
C ALA A 190 7.05 -7.74 -12.07
N LYS A 191 7.39 -7.87 -13.37
CA LYS A 191 6.51 -7.56 -14.51
C LYS A 191 6.16 -8.83 -15.26
N PHE A 192 4.87 -9.00 -15.54
CA PHE A 192 4.31 -10.07 -16.36
C PHE A 192 3.48 -9.46 -17.49
N ASP A 193 3.28 -10.20 -18.56
CA ASP A 193 2.29 -9.84 -19.55
C ASP A 193 0.85 -10.12 -19.06
N LYS A 194 -0.15 -9.72 -19.83
CA LYS A 194 -1.58 -9.92 -19.50
C LYS A 194 -2.00 -11.38 -19.38
N HIS A 195 -1.19 -12.31 -19.87
CA HIS A 195 -1.43 -13.75 -19.81
C HIS A 195 -0.72 -14.42 -18.62
N GLY A 196 0.09 -13.64 -17.88
CA GLY A 196 0.85 -14.12 -16.73
C GLY A 196 2.24 -14.67 -17.06
N TYR A 197 2.73 -14.45 -18.30
CA TYR A 197 4.10 -14.80 -18.64
C TYR A 197 5.07 -13.77 -18.10
N TRP A 198 6.13 -14.25 -17.49
CA TRP A 198 7.21 -13.43 -16.97
C TRP A 198 7.87 -12.60 -18.06
N ILE A 199 8.07 -11.31 -17.81
CA ILE A 199 8.81 -10.42 -18.70
C ILE A 199 10.17 -10.06 -18.08
N ARG A 200 10.16 -9.46 -16.88
CA ARG A 200 11.37 -9.02 -16.15
C ARG A 200 11.07 -8.65 -14.71
N SER A 201 12.13 -8.36 -13.97
CA SER A 201 12.00 -7.62 -12.71
C SER A 201 13.07 -6.53 -12.62
N TRP A 202 12.88 -5.62 -11.68
CA TRP A 202 13.88 -4.61 -11.32
C TRP A 202 13.83 -4.32 -9.84
N GLY A 203 14.94 -3.79 -9.33
CA GLY A 203 15.14 -3.50 -7.93
C GLY A 203 16.02 -4.55 -7.26
N SER A 204 16.60 -4.14 -6.16
CA SER A 204 17.39 -4.96 -5.24
C SER A 204 17.32 -4.31 -3.87
N ARG A 205 17.72 -5.04 -2.83
CA ARG A 205 17.74 -4.47 -1.48
C ARG A 205 18.78 -3.34 -1.38
N GLY A 206 18.37 -2.19 -0.88
CA GLY A 206 19.23 -1.03 -0.68
C GLY A 206 18.46 0.28 -0.62
N ASN A 207 19.19 1.41 -0.63
CA ASN A 207 18.65 2.76 -0.50
C ASN A 207 18.96 3.69 -1.69
N GLN A 208 19.72 3.23 -2.66
CA GLN A 208 20.01 4.02 -3.86
C GLN A 208 18.77 4.12 -4.78
N PRO A 209 18.71 5.07 -5.73
CA PRO A 209 17.69 5.07 -6.76
C PRO A 209 17.60 3.71 -7.47
N GLY A 210 16.37 3.18 -7.58
CA GLY A 210 16.12 1.85 -8.13
C GLY A 210 16.30 0.69 -7.16
N GLN A 211 16.85 0.92 -5.97
CA GLN A 211 16.90 -0.07 -4.89
C GLN A 211 15.71 0.14 -3.93
N PHE A 212 15.31 -0.92 -3.24
CA PHE A 212 14.18 -0.91 -2.33
C PHE A 212 14.53 -1.44 -0.94
N ASN A 213 13.78 -0.95 0.03
CA ASN A 213 13.70 -1.53 1.36
C ASN A 213 12.22 -1.74 1.69
N THR A 214 11.73 -2.95 1.48
CA THR A 214 10.33 -3.32 1.65
C THR A 214 9.39 -2.47 0.77
N PRO A 215 9.45 -2.58 -0.57
CA PRO A 215 8.42 -2.00 -1.44
C PRO A 215 7.06 -2.59 -1.05
N HIS A 216 6.09 -1.71 -0.73
CA HIS A 216 4.85 -2.12 -0.09
C HIS A 216 3.64 -2.05 -1.02
N ASN A 217 3.20 -0.86 -1.41
CA ASN A 217 2.14 -0.72 -2.39
C ASN A 217 2.67 -0.25 -3.74
N ILE A 218 1.92 -0.56 -4.79
CA ILE A 218 2.22 -0.19 -6.16
C ILE A 218 0.99 0.36 -6.86
N GLY A 219 1.17 1.36 -7.71
CA GLY A 219 0.11 1.94 -8.54
C GLY A 219 0.67 2.42 -9.87
N VAL A 220 -0.21 2.55 -10.85
CA VAL A 220 0.15 3.00 -12.20
C VAL A 220 -0.75 4.17 -12.58
N ASP A 221 -0.15 5.26 -13.09
CA ASP A 221 -0.90 6.42 -13.59
C ASP A 221 -1.34 6.22 -15.06
N ARG A 222 -2.12 7.15 -15.57
CA ARG A 222 -2.62 7.09 -16.96
C ARG A 222 -1.51 7.21 -18.01
N GLN A 223 -0.35 7.74 -17.65
CA GLN A 223 0.84 7.81 -18.48
C GLN A 223 1.71 6.56 -18.39
N ASN A 224 1.24 5.54 -17.66
CA ASN A 224 1.95 4.30 -17.37
C ASN A 224 3.23 4.50 -16.54
N ASN A 225 3.32 5.56 -15.74
CA ASN A 225 4.35 5.65 -14.72
C ASN A 225 3.97 4.76 -13.53
N ILE A 226 4.93 4.03 -12.99
CA ILE A 226 4.77 3.06 -11.93
C ILE A 226 5.26 3.67 -10.62
N TYR A 227 4.38 3.82 -9.65
CA TYR A 227 4.64 4.37 -8.33
C TYR A 227 4.76 3.24 -7.33
N VAL A 228 5.86 3.20 -6.59
CA VAL A 228 6.14 2.16 -5.59
C VAL A 228 6.41 2.82 -4.25
N ALA A 229 5.63 2.49 -3.24
CA ALA A 229 5.87 2.89 -1.87
C ALA A 229 7.08 2.11 -1.32
N ASP A 230 8.25 2.70 -1.38
CA ASP A 230 9.51 2.17 -0.85
C ASP A 230 9.60 2.47 0.65
N ARG A 231 8.76 1.76 1.40
CA ARG A 231 8.39 2.01 2.78
C ARG A 231 9.58 2.16 3.72
N GLY A 232 10.49 1.21 3.69
CA GLY A 232 11.65 1.21 4.57
C GLY A 232 12.68 2.29 4.25
N ASN A 233 12.62 2.86 3.03
CA ASN A 233 13.43 4.01 2.60
C ASN A 233 12.67 5.34 2.66
N ARG A 234 11.42 5.35 3.15
CA ARG A 234 10.61 6.56 3.39
C ARG A 234 10.38 7.42 2.16
N ARG A 235 10.17 6.79 1.03
CA ARG A 235 9.96 7.46 -0.25
C ARG A 235 8.99 6.68 -1.13
N ILE A 236 8.43 7.36 -2.12
CA ILE A 236 7.80 6.72 -3.25
C ILE A 236 8.76 6.85 -4.42
N GLN A 237 9.10 5.75 -5.08
CA GLN A 237 9.88 5.77 -6.29
C GLN A 237 8.97 5.64 -7.51
N VAL A 238 9.31 6.35 -8.58
CA VAL A 238 8.55 6.35 -9.83
C VAL A 238 9.44 5.80 -10.95
N PHE A 239 8.88 4.88 -11.74
CA PHE A 239 9.55 4.18 -12.83
C PHE A 239 8.72 4.26 -14.11
N ASP A 240 9.34 4.05 -15.24
CA ASP A 240 8.64 3.73 -16.49
C ASP A 240 8.25 2.24 -16.55
N THR A 241 7.59 1.85 -17.62
CA THR A 241 7.13 0.46 -17.84
C THR A 241 8.26 -0.55 -18.01
N ASP A 242 9.48 -0.11 -18.25
CA ASP A 242 10.67 -0.95 -18.38
C ASP A 242 11.50 -1.02 -17.10
N GLY A 243 11.02 -0.37 -16.03
CA GLY A 243 11.68 -0.35 -14.74
C GLY A 243 12.82 0.66 -14.63
N LYS A 244 12.92 1.61 -15.60
CA LYS A 244 13.87 2.70 -15.48
C LYS A 244 13.40 3.68 -14.43
N TYR A 245 14.26 3.96 -13.47
CA TYR A 245 14.02 4.97 -12.44
C TYR A 245 13.84 6.37 -13.07
N LEU A 246 12.78 7.06 -12.68
CA LEU A 246 12.47 8.41 -13.12
C LEU A 246 12.73 9.45 -12.04
N ARG A 247 12.18 9.22 -10.83
CA ARG A 247 12.29 10.15 -9.69
C ARG A 247 11.87 9.50 -8.38
N SER A 248 12.19 10.17 -7.27
CA SER A 248 11.62 9.88 -5.94
C SER A 248 10.73 11.02 -5.47
N ILE A 249 9.70 10.67 -4.72
CA ILE A 249 8.86 11.58 -3.94
C ILE A 249 9.17 11.29 -2.48
N VAL A 250 9.72 12.29 -1.79
CA VAL A 250 10.05 12.20 -0.36
C VAL A 250 9.00 12.99 0.40
N LEU A 251 8.36 12.35 1.38
CA LEU A 251 7.41 12.96 2.27
C LEU A 251 8.11 13.18 3.62
N ASN A 252 8.28 14.42 4.00
CA ASN A 252 8.89 14.78 5.28
C ASN A 252 8.24 16.05 5.87
N PRO A 253 6.89 16.09 5.98
CA PRO A 253 6.25 17.20 6.65
C PRO A 253 6.52 17.14 8.15
N PRO A 254 6.56 18.31 8.84
CA PRO A 254 6.71 18.36 10.28
C PRO A 254 5.68 17.49 11.00
N TYR A 255 6.09 16.85 12.08
CA TYR A 255 5.24 16.01 12.90
C TYR A 255 5.14 16.57 14.32
N ASP A 256 3.92 16.82 14.77
CA ASP A 256 3.64 17.29 16.12
C ASP A 256 3.14 16.11 16.99
N LYS A 257 4.02 15.56 17.82
CA LYS A 257 3.72 14.45 18.72
C LYS A 257 2.63 14.77 19.73
N SER A 258 2.46 16.03 20.11
CA SER A 258 1.44 16.43 21.08
C SER A 258 0.03 16.32 20.51
N ARG A 259 -0.11 16.56 19.19
CA ARG A 259 -1.37 16.42 18.47
C ARG A 259 -1.60 15.00 17.90
N HIS A 260 -0.52 14.29 17.63
CA HIS A 260 -0.55 13.02 16.91
C HIS A 260 0.32 12.00 17.66
N PRO A 261 -0.14 11.48 18.80
CA PRO A 261 0.61 10.47 19.51
C PRO A 261 0.77 9.23 18.64
N VAL A 262 1.95 8.66 18.64
CA VAL A 262 2.18 7.38 17.98
C VAL A 262 1.52 6.29 18.80
N LEU A 263 0.67 5.48 18.17
CA LEU A 263 0.00 4.36 18.81
C LEU A 263 0.78 3.06 18.61
N GLY A 264 0.77 2.22 19.63
CA GLY A 264 1.32 0.87 19.58
C GLY A 264 2.78 0.74 20.03
N ASN A 265 3.28 -0.50 19.98
CA ASN A 265 4.63 -0.87 20.39
C ASN A 265 5.65 -0.56 19.29
N LEU A 266 5.82 0.71 18.97
CA LEU A 266 6.90 1.08 18.09
C LEU A 266 8.23 0.91 18.79
N ALA A 267 9.18 0.34 18.09
CA ALA A 267 10.53 0.27 18.59
C ALA A 267 10.95 1.69 19.02
N PRO A 268 11.41 1.87 20.26
CA PRO A 268 11.70 3.20 20.83
C PRO A 268 12.73 4.00 20.03
N ASN A 269 13.35 3.39 19.04
CA ASN A 269 14.37 3.96 18.19
C ASN A 269 13.87 4.33 16.77
N ARG A 270 12.56 4.24 16.48
CA ARG A 270 12.03 4.72 15.21
C ARG A 270 11.58 6.18 15.38
N PRO A 271 12.26 7.12 14.72
CA PRO A 271 11.87 8.51 14.78
C PRO A 271 10.53 8.72 14.05
N ASP A 272 9.90 9.80 14.38
CA ASP A 272 8.65 10.38 13.90
C ASP A 272 8.65 10.69 12.40
N GLU A 273 9.09 9.78 11.57
CA GLU A 273 9.32 10.03 10.17
C GLU A 273 8.24 9.37 9.32
N THR A 274 7.81 10.12 8.33
CA THR A 274 6.82 9.65 7.34
C THR A 274 7.32 8.40 6.62
N GLN A 275 6.54 7.34 6.68
CA GLN A 275 6.76 6.12 5.91
C GLN A 275 5.58 5.94 4.96
N PRO A 276 5.70 6.31 3.66
CA PRO A 276 4.62 6.11 2.71
C PRO A 276 4.29 4.62 2.60
N TRP A 277 3.05 4.29 2.93
CA TRP A 277 2.59 2.91 3.04
C TRP A 277 1.73 2.50 1.87
N THR A 278 0.79 3.37 1.50
CA THR A 278 -0.24 3.10 0.49
C THR A 278 0.03 3.86 -0.80
N ILE A 279 -0.46 3.31 -1.90
CA ILE A 279 -0.56 4.00 -3.20
C ILE A 279 -1.99 3.85 -3.71
N CYS A 280 -2.70 4.98 -3.82
CA CYS A 280 -3.98 5.06 -4.49
C CYS A 280 -3.98 6.25 -5.45
N ILE A 281 -4.15 5.98 -6.75
CA ILE A 281 -4.18 7.01 -7.80
C ILE A 281 -5.61 7.13 -8.31
N THR A 282 -6.16 8.34 -8.27
CA THR A 282 -7.54 8.59 -8.71
C THR A 282 -7.71 8.46 -10.22
N ASN A 283 -8.92 8.11 -10.66
CA ASN A 283 -9.27 7.95 -12.08
C ASN A 283 -9.90 9.19 -12.73
N GLY A 284 -10.04 10.31 -12.01
CA GLY A 284 -10.64 11.56 -12.51
C GLY A 284 -9.87 12.20 -13.68
N PRO A 285 -10.39 13.30 -14.27
CA PRO A 285 -9.71 14.06 -15.32
C PRO A 285 -8.30 14.48 -14.90
N THR A 286 -8.14 14.99 -13.70
CA THR A 286 -6.88 15.18 -13.01
C THR A 286 -6.67 14.01 -12.06
N GLN A 287 -5.52 13.35 -12.16
CA GLN A 287 -5.16 12.28 -11.25
C GLN A 287 -4.41 12.85 -10.05
N TYR A 288 -4.77 12.34 -8.88
CA TYR A 288 -4.09 12.62 -7.61
C TYR A 288 -3.58 11.31 -7.02
N LEU A 289 -2.45 11.40 -6.33
CA LEU A 289 -1.89 10.31 -5.56
C LEU A 289 -2.27 10.49 -4.09
N PHE A 290 -2.90 9.48 -3.50
CA PHE A 290 -3.08 9.38 -2.07
C PHE A 290 -2.12 8.35 -1.49
N THR A 291 -1.49 8.71 -0.36
CA THR A 291 -0.62 7.83 0.42
C THR A 291 -0.79 8.11 1.90
N SER A 292 -0.44 7.17 2.75
CA SER A 292 -0.59 7.26 4.19
C SER A 292 0.74 7.10 4.91
N ASP A 293 0.85 7.71 6.08
CA ASP A 293 1.86 7.32 7.07
C ASP A 293 1.43 6.02 7.77
N GLN A 294 2.40 5.20 8.14
CA GLN A 294 2.12 4.00 8.92
C GLN A 294 1.56 4.36 10.30
N GLU A 295 2.20 5.24 11.01
CA GLU A 295 2.06 5.41 12.46
C GLU A 295 1.38 6.71 12.88
N PRO A 296 1.70 7.86 12.26
CA PRO A 296 1.02 9.12 12.59
C PRO A 296 -0.44 9.18 12.17
N GLY A 297 -0.95 8.19 11.45
CA GLY A 297 -2.35 8.16 11.01
C GLY A 297 -2.73 9.27 10.03
N ARG A 298 -1.75 9.87 9.35
CA ARG A 298 -1.99 10.94 8.37
C ARG A 298 -2.13 10.38 6.96
N ILE A 299 -3.00 11.00 6.19
CA ILE A 299 -3.20 10.68 4.77
C ILE A 299 -2.90 11.95 3.96
N TYR A 300 -2.12 11.80 2.91
CA TYR A 300 -1.68 12.89 2.04
C TYR A 300 -2.36 12.80 0.68
N LYS A 301 -2.82 13.95 0.17
CA LYS A 301 -3.20 14.16 -1.22
C LYS A 301 -2.05 14.85 -1.94
N LEU A 302 -1.53 14.24 -2.99
CA LEU A 302 -0.42 14.76 -3.79
C LEU A 302 -0.83 14.92 -5.25
N SER A 303 -0.17 15.86 -5.94
CA SER A 303 -0.08 15.80 -7.39
C SER A 303 0.88 14.68 -7.82
N LEU A 304 0.78 14.22 -9.05
CA LEU A 304 1.61 13.11 -9.53
C LEU A 304 3.11 13.44 -9.64
N ASP A 305 3.48 14.72 -9.67
CA ASP A 305 4.89 15.17 -9.58
C ASP A 305 5.44 15.14 -8.15
N GLY A 306 4.59 14.89 -7.15
CA GLY A 306 4.97 14.68 -5.75
C GLY A 306 4.78 15.88 -4.83
N LYS A 307 4.14 16.96 -5.29
CA LYS A 307 3.78 18.08 -4.41
C LYS A 307 2.64 17.68 -3.48
N ILE A 308 2.83 17.85 -2.17
CA ILE A 308 1.76 17.64 -1.19
C ILE A 308 0.77 18.80 -1.32
N LEU A 309 -0.47 18.50 -1.67
CA LEU A 309 -1.56 19.46 -1.86
C LEU A 309 -2.37 19.63 -0.59
N ALA A 310 -2.57 18.54 0.15
CA ALA A 310 -3.31 18.54 1.40
C ALA A 310 -2.94 17.33 2.27
N MET A 311 -3.29 17.43 3.55
CA MET A 311 -3.13 16.37 4.54
C MET A 311 -4.38 16.33 5.43
N PHE A 312 -4.74 15.14 5.93
CA PHE A 312 -5.81 14.96 6.90
C PHE A 312 -5.58 13.70 7.75
N GLY A 313 -6.35 13.58 8.83
CA GLY A 313 -6.26 12.47 9.75
C GLY A 313 -5.17 12.63 10.80
N GLU A 314 -5.30 11.87 11.86
CA GLU A 314 -4.38 11.78 12.98
C GLU A 314 -4.41 10.39 13.60
N SER A 315 -3.44 10.06 14.46
CA SER A 315 -3.42 8.78 15.15
C SER A 315 -4.51 8.70 16.19
N GLY A 316 -5.16 7.55 16.30
CA GLY A 316 -6.11 7.29 17.36
C GLY A 316 -7.14 6.23 17.03
N HIS A 317 -8.13 6.09 17.92
CA HIS A 317 -9.21 5.10 17.81
C HIS A 317 -10.58 5.75 17.58
N GLU A 318 -10.68 7.08 17.71
CA GLU A 318 -11.92 7.81 17.50
C GLU A 318 -12.28 7.88 16.03
N VAL A 319 -13.50 8.32 15.72
CA VAL A 319 -13.94 8.56 14.34
C VAL A 319 -13.09 9.66 13.71
N GLY A 320 -12.54 9.40 12.52
CA GLY A 320 -11.63 10.31 11.84
C GLY A 320 -10.17 10.22 12.30
N GLN A 321 -9.88 9.40 13.30
CA GLN A 321 -8.53 8.98 13.66
C GLN A 321 -8.22 7.63 13.04
N PHE A 322 -6.94 7.33 12.82
CA PHE A 322 -6.49 6.12 12.17
C PHE A 322 -5.36 5.45 12.96
N ASN A 323 -5.36 4.11 12.93
CA ASN A 323 -4.32 3.31 13.53
C ASN A 323 -3.83 2.28 12.52
N TRP A 324 -2.78 2.65 11.79
CA TRP A 324 -2.22 1.87 10.71
C TRP A 324 -3.13 1.78 9.47
N VAL A 325 -3.15 2.84 8.70
CA VAL A 325 -3.82 2.85 7.39
C VAL A 325 -3.08 1.90 6.45
N HIS A 326 -3.64 0.72 6.21
CA HIS A 326 -2.99 -0.33 5.42
C HIS A 326 -3.32 -0.25 3.93
N ALA A 327 -4.51 0.18 3.58
CA ALA A 327 -4.92 0.37 2.19
C ALA A 327 -5.90 1.54 2.03
N LEU A 328 -5.93 2.08 0.83
CA LEU A 328 -6.85 3.14 0.41
C LEU A 328 -7.55 2.72 -0.89
N ALA A 329 -8.86 2.97 -0.98
CA ALA A 329 -9.56 3.07 -2.25
C ALA A 329 -9.98 4.52 -2.45
N CYS A 330 -9.64 5.12 -3.59
CA CYS A 330 -9.87 6.52 -3.91
C CYS A 330 -10.66 6.69 -5.22
N PRO A 331 -11.99 6.42 -5.21
CA PRO A 331 -12.81 6.50 -6.40
C PRO A 331 -12.89 7.93 -6.97
N SER A 332 -12.66 8.94 -6.14
CA SER A 332 -12.54 10.33 -6.58
C SER A 332 -11.50 11.09 -5.77
N GLU A 333 -11.26 12.34 -6.14
CA GLU A 333 -10.36 13.25 -5.40
C GLU A 333 -10.87 13.68 -4.02
N SER A 334 -12.15 13.45 -3.74
CA SER A 334 -12.82 13.86 -2.50
C SER A 334 -13.47 12.70 -1.72
N LEU A 335 -13.44 11.47 -2.25
CA LEU A 335 -14.02 10.31 -1.59
C LEU A 335 -12.96 9.21 -1.47
N LEU A 336 -12.75 8.77 -0.24
CA LEU A 336 -11.84 7.66 0.07
C LEU A 336 -12.53 6.64 0.96
N TYR A 337 -12.04 5.41 0.87
CA TYR A 337 -12.31 4.36 1.84
C TYR A 337 -10.97 3.91 2.41
N VAL A 338 -10.87 3.98 3.72
CA VAL A 338 -9.62 3.79 4.48
C VAL A 338 -9.69 2.48 5.23
N ALA A 339 -8.84 1.53 4.86
CA ALA A 339 -8.64 0.30 5.63
C ALA A 339 -7.78 0.62 6.86
N ASP A 340 -8.45 0.78 7.98
CA ASP A 340 -7.90 1.20 9.28
C ASP A 340 -7.62 -0.06 10.11
N MET A 341 -6.48 -0.71 9.81
CA MET A 341 -6.18 -2.09 10.13
C MET A 341 -6.32 -2.41 11.63
N ASN A 342 -5.61 -1.66 12.47
CA ASN A 342 -5.59 -1.94 13.92
C ASN A 342 -6.84 -1.42 14.66
N ASN A 343 -7.68 -0.64 13.99
CA ASN A 343 -9.00 -0.24 14.52
C ASN A 343 -10.12 -1.17 14.05
N TRP A 344 -9.78 -2.21 13.27
CA TRP A 344 -10.70 -3.24 12.81
C TRP A 344 -11.92 -2.69 12.08
N ARG A 345 -11.68 -1.73 11.19
CA ARG A 345 -12.76 -1.05 10.48
C ARG A 345 -12.32 -0.53 9.11
N VAL A 346 -13.31 -0.16 8.32
CA VAL A 346 -13.14 0.71 7.16
C VAL A 346 -13.85 2.01 7.45
N GLN A 347 -13.18 3.13 7.25
CA GLN A 347 -13.81 4.45 7.33
C GLN A 347 -14.06 4.99 5.92
N ARG A 348 -15.31 5.38 5.62
CA ARG A 348 -15.64 6.16 4.44
C ARG A 348 -15.37 7.62 4.74
N VAL A 349 -14.45 8.23 4.00
CA VAL A 349 -13.97 9.60 4.21
C VAL A 349 -14.40 10.48 3.04
N THR A 350 -15.03 11.62 3.34
CA THR A 350 -15.38 12.65 2.36
C THR A 350 -14.60 13.92 2.65
N LEU A 351 -13.76 14.36 1.70
CA LEU A 351 -12.94 15.56 1.82
C LEU A 351 -13.72 16.81 1.37
N HIS A 352 -13.52 17.92 2.07
CA HIS A 352 -14.18 19.20 1.82
C HIS A 352 -13.16 20.30 1.51
N SER A 353 -12.76 20.44 0.26
CA SER A 353 -11.80 21.45 -0.18
C SER A 353 -12.24 22.91 0.08
N GLU A 354 -13.56 23.15 0.16
CA GLU A 354 -14.14 24.48 0.38
C GLU A 354 -14.20 24.89 1.86
N ARG A 355 -14.04 23.94 2.80
CA ARG A 355 -14.10 24.24 4.24
C ARG A 355 -12.71 24.64 4.74
N LYS A 356 -12.59 25.88 5.23
CA LYS A 356 -11.40 26.31 5.97
C LYS A 356 -11.41 25.67 7.35
N ILE A 357 -10.32 25.00 7.72
CA ILE A 357 -10.11 24.56 9.10
C ILE A 357 -9.79 25.81 9.91
N THR A 358 -10.72 26.24 10.76
CA THR A 358 -10.43 27.21 11.80
C THR A 358 -9.73 26.47 12.95
N SER A 359 -8.67 27.03 13.49
CA SER A 359 -7.73 26.43 14.48
C SER A 359 -8.35 26.10 15.86
N ALA A 360 -9.63 25.83 15.92
CA ALA A 360 -10.35 25.41 17.10
C ALA A 360 -11.18 24.16 16.79
N GLY A 361 -10.60 22.99 17.11
CA GLY A 361 -11.33 21.73 17.28
C GLY A 361 -11.86 21.10 16.00
N ALA A 362 -11.43 19.89 15.70
CA ALA A 362 -12.15 19.02 14.78
C ALA A 362 -13.58 18.82 15.29
N ALA A 363 -14.53 19.53 14.70
CA ALA A 363 -15.95 19.31 14.98
C ALA A 363 -16.37 18.05 14.23
N VAL A 364 -16.34 16.91 14.91
CA VAL A 364 -17.05 15.72 14.49
C VAL A 364 -18.53 16.03 14.65
N SER A 365 -19.26 16.25 13.57
CA SER A 365 -20.73 16.28 13.61
C SER A 365 -21.19 14.85 13.93
N ARG A 366 -21.86 14.70 15.06
CA ARG A 366 -22.55 13.47 15.49
C ARG A 366 -23.72 13.13 14.58
#